data_0019cde2b115a18cfb4888857bf7de98
#
_entry.id   0019cde2b115a18cfb4888857bf7de98
#
_cell.length_a   1.000
_cell.length_b   1.000
_cell.length_c   1.000
_cell.angle_alpha   90.00
_cell.angle_beta   90.00
_cell.angle_gamma   90.00
#
_symmetry.space_group_name_H-M   'P 1'
#
loop_
_entity.id
_entity.type
_entity.pdbx_description
1 polymer ?
#
loop_
_entity_poly.entity_id
_entity_poly.type
_entity_poly.pdbx_seq_one_letter_code
_entity_poly.pdbx_strand_id
1 'polypeptide(L)'
;MAEYFKDIPKIKYEGVNSTNPLSFKYYNPDEVVMGKTMREQLKFALSWWHTMGGDGTDMFGCGTTDKTWGEAAPEARAKKKVDVAFEIMDKLSIDYFCFHDRDLSPEYGDLGTTNAKLAEVVDYIAEKMAADPTKKLLWGTAKCFDHPRYMHGAGTSPSADVFAYAAAQIKNAVDATIKLGGKGYVFWGGREGYETLLNTNMGLELDNMARLMKLTVDYARSKGYTGDFYIEPKPKEPTKHQYDFDTATVLGFLRKYGLDKDFKMNIEANHATLAQHTFQHELRVARDNGVFGSIDANQGDPLLGWDTDQFPTNAYEATL
;
A
#
# COMPACT_ATOMS: atom_id res chain seq x y z
N MET A 1 16.37 20.54 -10.33
CA MET A 1 15.26 20.06 -11.18
C MET A 1 14.28 21.20 -11.39
N ALA A 2 13.55 21.23 -12.52
CA ALA A 2 12.46 22.18 -12.67
C ALA A 2 11.35 21.81 -11.68
N GLU A 3 10.96 22.77 -10.84
CA GLU A 3 9.86 22.60 -9.88
C GLU A 3 8.54 22.44 -10.65
N TYR A 4 7.77 21.42 -10.32
CA TYR A 4 6.49 21.12 -10.96
C TYR A 4 5.37 22.02 -10.38
N PHE A 5 5.34 22.17 -9.07
CA PHE A 5 4.35 22.99 -8.35
C PHE A 5 4.95 24.33 -7.92
N LYS A 6 5.33 25.17 -8.89
CA LYS A 6 6.05 26.45 -8.65
C LYS A 6 5.30 27.42 -7.74
N ASP A 7 3.97 27.41 -7.83
CA ASP A 7 3.11 28.35 -7.09
C ASP A 7 2.68 27.82 -5.71
N ILE A 8 3.07 26.60 -5.36
CA ILE A 8 2.76 25.99 -4.07
C ILE A 8 4.01 26.04 -3.17
N PRO A 9 4.00 26.80 -2.08
CA PRO A 9 5.12 26.84 -1.15
C PRO A 9 5.21 25.57 -0.34
N LYS A 10 6.32 25.36 0.37
CA LYS A 10 6.42 24.33 1.40
C LYS A 10 5.45 24.64 2.53
N ILE A 11 4.58 23.68 2.84
CA ILE A 11 3.57 23.80 3.89
C ILE A 11 4.26 23.70 5.25
N LYS A 12 4.00 24.67 6.13
CA LYS A 12 4.61 24.76 7.46
C LYS A 12 3.55 24.85 8.54
N TYR A 13 3.93 24.52 9.76
CA TYR A 13 3.11 24.79 10.92
C TYR A 13 3.09 26.29 11.22
N GLU A 14 1.88 26.87 11.33
CA GLU A 14 1.67 28.28 11.64
C GLU A 14 0.71 28.47 12.84
N GLY A 15 0.21 27.38 13.41
CA GLY A 15 -0.70 27.40 14.55
C GLY A 15 -2.16 27.63 14.18
N VAL A 16 -3.03 27.43 15.17
CA VAL A 16 -4.49 27.39 15.01
C VAL A 16 -5.12 28.70 14.51
N ASN A 17 -4.44 29.84 14.76
CA ASN A 17 -4.93 31.14 14.36
C ASN A 17 -4.49 31.56 12.95
N SER A 18 -3.72 30.75 12.26
CA SER A 18 -3.28 31.07 10.89
C SER A 18 -4.46 31.20 9.93
N THR A 19 -4.46 32.25 9.14
CA THR A 19 -5.41 32.50 8.05
C THR A 19 -4.90 31.92 6.70
N ASN A 20 -3.67 31.45 6.67
CA ASN A 20 -3.07 30.83 5.49
C ASN A 20 -3.72 29.47 5.22
N PRO A 21 -4.41 29.25 4.07
CA PRO A 21 -5.00 27.95 3.74
C PRO A 21 -3.95 26.87 3.47
N LEU A 22 -2.72 27.26 3.12
CA LEU A 22 -1.60 26.36 2.85
C LEU A 22 -0.65 26.31 4.06
N SER A 23 -1.20 26.03 5.24
CA SER A 23 -0.44 25.83 6.48
C SER A 23 -0.99 24.67 7.31
N PHE A 24 -0.13 24.02 8.07
CA PHE A 24 -0.57 23.13 9.14
C PHE A 24 -0.97 23.96 10.36
N LYS A 25 -2.20 23.78 10.82
CA LYS A 25 -2.74 24.53 11.96
C LYS A 25 -2.64 23.77 13.27
N TYR A 26 -2.67 22.45 13.21
CA TYR A 26 -2.70 21.56 14.38
C TYR A 26 -1.47 20.65 14.45
N TYR A 27 -0.92 20.25 13.32
CA TYR A 27 0.26 19.39 13.27
C TYR A 27 1.53 20.23 13.31
N ASN A 28 2.20 20.18 14.46
CA ASN A 28 3.55 20.73 14.61
C ASN A 28 4.57 19.57 14.58
N PRO A 29 5.33 19.39 13.49
CA PRO A 29 6.26 18.29 13.35
C PRO A 29 7.40 18.30 14.38
N ASP A 30 7.73 19.47 14.92
CA ASP A 30 8.85 19.70 15.86
C ASP A 30 8.42 19.64 17.33
N GLU A 31 7.11 19.55 17.61
CA GLU A 31 6.59 19.42 18.96
C GLU A 31 7.04 18.10 19.59
N VAL A 32 7.61 18.19 20.80
CA VAL A 32 8.08 17.00 21.52
C VAL A 32 7.00 16.48 22.46
N VAL A 33 6.53 15.26 22.18
CA VAL A 33 5.55 14.54 23.00
C VAL A 33 6.16 13.20 23.42
N MET A 34 6.16 12.92 24.72
CA MET A 34 6.74 11.68 25.28
C MET A 34 8.18 11.42 24.84
N GLY A 35 8.99 12.48 24.71
CA GLY A 35 10.43 12.42 24.41
C GLY A 35 10.78 12.23 22.94
N LYS A 36 9.81 12.28 22.02
CA LYS A 36 10.02 12.24 20.56
C LYS A 36 9.27 13.38 19.91
N THR A 37 9.77 13.88 18.77
CA THR A 37 9.04 14.83 17.97
C THR A 37 7.80 14.18 17.36
N MET A 38 6.77 14.98 17.06
CA MET A 38 5.57 14.47 16.37
C MET A 38 5.92 13.83 15.02
N ARG A 39 6.91 14.35 14.31
CA ARG A 39 7.42 13.76 13.07
C ARG A 39 8.01 12.36 13.25
N GLU A 40 8.68 12.11 14.39
CA GLU A 40 9.22 10.77 14.71
C GLU A 40 8.13 9.80 15.15
N GLN A 41 7.02 10.29 15.71
CA GLN A 41 5.90 9.47 16.15
C GLN A 41 4.95 9.14 15.01
N LEU A 42 4.54 10.15 14.22
CA LEU A 42 3.61 10.03 13.10
C LEU A 42 4.37 9.92 11.78
N LYS A 43 4.62 8.70 11.34
CA LYS A 43 5.36 8.39 10.11
C LYS A 43 4.43 8.44 8.90
N PHE A 44 4.02 9.64 8.50
CA PHE A 44 3.18 9.81 7.32
C PHE A 44 3.88 9.35 6.05
N ALA A 45 3.16 8.56 5.24
CA ALA A 45 3.62 8.07 3.96
C ALA A 45 2.70 8.53 2.83
N LEU A 46 3.30 8.85 1.68
CA LEU A 46 2.58 9.13 0.45
C LEU A 46 2.20 7.80 -0.20
N SER A 47 0.90 7.57 -0.43
CA SER A 47 0.39 6.45 -1.21
C SER A 47 0.58 6.73 -2.70
N TRP A 48 1.41 5.90 -3.38
CA TRP A 48 1.73 6.15 -4.79
C TRP A 48 0.53 5.96 -5.70
N TRP A 49 -0.32 4.98 -5.42
CA TRP A 49 -1.50 4.68 -6.26
C TRP A 49 -2.50 5.82 -6.30
N HIS A 50 -2.88 6.40 -5.18
CA HIS A 50 -3.81 7.55 -5.16
C HIS A 50 -3.15 8.81 -5.69
N THR A 51 -1.98 9.16 -5.17
CA THR A 51 -1.36 10.45 -5.46
C THR A 51 -0.82 10.52 -6.88
N MET A 52 -0.13 9.47 -7.34
CA MET A 52 0.59 9.50 -8.62
C MET A 52 -0.15 8.79 -9.76
N GLY A 53 -1.07 7.88 -9.48
CA GLY A 53 -1.75 7.04 -10.47
C GLY A 53 -3.26 7.19 -10.55
N GLY A 54 -3.93 7.46 -9.42
CA GLY A 54 -5.38 7.55 -9.37
C GLY A 54 -5.93 8.73 -10.17
N ASP A 55 -6.62 8.44 -11.27
CA ASP A 55 -7.18 9.43 -12.18
C ASP A 55 -8.67 9.72 -11.95
N GLY A 56 -9.27 9.05 -10.95
CA GLY A 56 -10.69 9.14 -10.64
C GLY A 56 -11.57 8.14 -11.41
N THR A 57 -10.96 7.16 -12.11
CA THR A 57 -11.71 6.05 -12.71
C THR A 57 -12.29 5.16 -11.61
N ASP A 58 -13.57 4.86 -11.73
CA ASP A 58 -14.28 3.84 -10.95
C ASP A 58 -15.15 2.95 -11.84
N MET A 59 -15.96 2.07 -11.25
CA MET A 59 -16.82 1.17 -12.02
C MET A 59 -18.00 1.89 -12.73
N PHE A 60 -18.24 3.16 -12.43
CA PHE A 60 -19.36 3.95 -12.97
C PHE A 60 -18.91 5.13 -13.83
N GLY A 61 -17.65 5.52 -13.75
CA GLY A 61 -17.13 6.68 -14.46
C GLY A 61 -15.67 6.53 -14.91
N CYS A 62 -15.36 7.20 -16.03
CA CYS A 62 -13.98 7.29 -16.51
C CYS A 62 -13.19 8.32 -15.72
N GLY A 63 -11.85 8.27 -15.86
CA GLY A 63 -10.93 9.20 -15.20
C GLY A 63 -11.19 10.67 -15.60
N THR A 64 -11.05 11.55 -14.64
CA THR A 64 -11.28 13.00 -14.77
C THR A 64 -10.03 13.83 -14.49
N THR A 65 -8.96 13.19 -14.03
CA THR A 65 -7.69 13.85 -13.67
C THR A 65 -6.55 13.32 -14.55
N ASP A 66 -5.80 14.23 -15.17
CA ASP A 66 -4.60 13.84 -15.93
C ASP A 66 -3.48 13.41 -14.98
N LYS A 67 -3.09 12.15 -15.06
CA LYS A 67 -1.97 11.54 -14.33
C LYS A 67 -0.80 11.17 -15.25
N THR A 68 -0.75 11.78 -16.43
CA THR A 68 0.42 11.64 -17.33
C THR A 68 1.61 12.44 -16.85
N TRP A 69 1.36 13.48 -16.04
CA TRP A 69 2.36 14.41 -15.55
C TRP A 69 3.13 15.11 -16.68
N GLY A 70 2.47 15.25 -17.86
CA GLY A 70 3.01 15.86 -19.06
C GLY A 70 3.91 14.95 -19.90
N GLU A 71 3.98 13.64 -19.59
CA GLU A 71 4.82 12.68 -20.31
C GLU A 71 3.98 11.61 -21.01
N ALA A 72 4.13 11.50 -22.32
CA ALA A 72 3.41 10.50 -23.12
C ALA A 72 4.05 9.11 -23.02
N ALA A 73 5.38 9.03 -23.04
CA ALA A 73 6.11 7.75 -23.00
C ALA A 73 6.08 7.13 -21.59
N PRO A 74 5.77 5.84 -21.45
CA PRO A 74 5.66 5.19 -20.15
C PRO A 74 6.92 5.30 -19.28
N GLU A 75 8.10 5.15 -19.86
CA GLU A 75 9.38 5.23 -19.15
C GLU A 75 9.69 6.66 -18.65
N ALA A 76 9.43 7.66 -19.50
CA ALA A 76 9.60 9.07 -19.11
C ALA A 76 8.59 9.43 -18.01
N ARG A 77 7.34 8.98 -18.17
CA ARG A 77 6.29 9.17 -17.17
C ARG A 77 6.64 8.54 -15.82
N ALA A 78 7.20 7.33 -15.81
CA ALA A 78 7.62 6.66 -14.59
C ALA A 78 8.66 7.50 -13.82
N LYS A 79 9.71 8.00 -14.50
CA LYS A 79 10.72 8.90 -13.89
C LYS A 79 10.11 10.23 -13.46
N LYS A 80 9.23 10.80 -14.27
CA LYS A 80 8.54 12.06 -13.94
C LYS A 80 7.68 11.92 -12.67
N LYS A 81 6.97 10.81 -12.52
CA LYS A 81 6.23 10.50 -11.28
C LYS A 81 7.15 10.53 -10.06
N VAL A 82 8.36 9.99 -10.14
CA VAL A 82 9.33 10.04 -9.04
C VAL A 82 9.70 11.48 -8.69
N ASP A 83 10.02 12.31 -9.68
CA ASP A 83 10.38 13.72 -9.45
C ASP A 83 9.24 14.48 -8.77
N VAL A 84 8.01 14.31 -9.28
CA VAL A 84 6.82 14.99 -8.76
C VAL A 84 6.46 14.48 -7.37
N ALA A 85 6.54 13.15 -7.12
CA ALA A 85 6.26 12.58 -5.80
C ALA A 85 7.22 13.11 -4.73
N PHE A 86 8.51 13.19 -5.03
CA PHE A 86 9.51 13.73 -4.08
C PHE A 86 9.29 15.23 -3.83
N GLU A 87 8.87 16.00 -4.85
CA GLU A 87 8.48 17.39 -4.65
C GLU A 87 7.25 17.53 -3.75
N ILE A 88 6.20 16.73 -3.97
CA ILE A 88 5.00 16.70 -3.09
C ILE A 88 5.41 16.37 -1.66
N MET A 89 6.21 15.32 -1.49
CA MET A 89 6.69 14.90 -0.16
C MET A 89 7.48 16.02 0.53
N ASP A 90 8.33 16.74 -0.19
CA ASP A 90 9.06 17.88 0.39
C ASP A 90 8.10 19.00 0.78
N LYS A 91 7.18 19.39 -0.12
CA LYS A 91 6.21 20.47 0.15
C LYS A 91 5.29 20.17 1.33
N LEU A 92 4.91 18.91 1.53
CA LEU A 92 4.05 18.45 2.63
C LEU A 92 4.83 17.99 3.87
N SER A 93 6.15 18.00 3.84
CA SER A 93 7.01 17.48 4.91
C SER A 93 6.74 16.01 5.25
N ILE A 94 6.44 15.20 4.22
CA ILE A 94 6.25 13.75 4.30
C ILE A 94 7.59 13.05 4.07
N ASP A 95 7.97 12.13 4.97
CA ASP A 95 9.25 11.43 4.89
C ASP A 95 9.15 10.06 4.20
N TYR A 96 7.97 9.43 4.24
CA TYR A 96 7.80 8.08 3.74
C TYR A 96 6.92 8.04 2.50
N PHE A 97 7.05 6.95 1.74
CA PHE A 97 6.15 6.60 0.64
C PHE A 97 5.90 5.09 0.63
N CYS A 98 4.81 4.69 -0.05
CA CYS A 98 4.43 3.30 -0.30
C CYS A 98 4.12 3.13 -1.78
N PHE A 99 4.35 1.93 -2.34
CA PHE A 99 4.07 1.67 -3.75
C PHE A 99 3.58 0.25 -4.03
N HIS A 100 2.81 0.11 -5.12
CA HIS A 100 2.72 -1.15 -5.85
C HIS A 100 3.69 -1.12 -7.02
N ASP A 101 4.28 -2.25 -7.37
CA ASP A 101 5.28 -2.35 -8.44
C ASP A 101 4.80 -1.78 -9.78
N ARG A 102 3.53 -2.03 -10.13
CA ARG A 102 2.95 -1.54 -11.40
C ARG A 102 2.57 -0.07 -11.40
N ASP A 103 2.47 0.57 -10.25
CA ASP A 103 2.29 2.03 -10.15
C ASP A 103 3.61 2.77 -10.40
N LEU A 104 4.74 2.15 -10.07
CA LEU A 104 6.08 2.65 -10.39
C LEU A 104 6.39 2.49 -11.88
N SER A 105 6.17 1.29 -12.42
CA SER A 105 6.42 0.96 -13.83
C SER A 105 5.33 0.03 -14.34
N PRO A 106 4.69 0.34 -15.48
CA PRO A 106 3.62 -0.50 -16.01
C PRO A 106 4.14 -1.89 -16.42
N GLU A 107 3.20 -2.79 -16.72
CA GLU A 107 3.53 -4.06 -17.33
C GLU A 107 3.83 -3.89 -18.81
N TYR A 108 4.84 -4.60 -19.30
CA TYR A 108 5.23 -4.68 -20.71
C TYR A 108 4.89 -6.07 -21.28
N GLY A 109 5.25 -6.32 -22.54
CA GLY A 109 4.86 -7.54 -23.25
C GLY A 109 5.37 -8.86 -22.67
N ASP A 110 6.41 -8.82 -21.83
CA ASP A 110 6.95 -9.99 -21.14
C ASP A 110 7.47 -9.62 -19.74
N LEU A 111 7.61 -10.64 -18.88
CA LEU A 111 8.04 -10.46 -17.50
C LEU A 111 9.49 -9.97 -17.39
N GLY A 112 10.38 -10.39 -18.27
CA GLY A 112 11.78 -9.98 -18.27
C GLY A 112 11.92 -8.48 -18.53
N THR A 113 11.28 -7.98 -19.60
CA THR A 113 11.24 -6.55 -19.93
C THR A 113 10.57 -5.75 -18.81
N THR A 114 9.44 -6.24 -18.28
CA THR A 114 8.73 -5.60 -17.18
C THR A 114 9.61 -5.44 -15.94
N ASN A 115 10.34 -6.48 -15.57
CA ASN A 115 11.25 -6.45 -14.43
C ASN A 115 12.44 -5.52 -14.65
N ALA A 116 13.00 -5.51 -15.87
CA ALA A 116 14.10 -4.59 -16.22
C ALA A 116 13.66 -3.13 -16.13
N LYS A 117 12.46 -2.80 -16.64
CA LYS A 117 11.92 -1.44 -16.57
C LYS A 117 11.59 -1.02 -15.13
N LEU A 118 11.07 -1.90 -14.32
CA LEU A 118 10.88 -1.62 -12.89
C LEU A 118 12.23 -1.36 -12.21
N ALA A 119 13.26 -2.16 -12.51
CA ALA A 119 14.60 -1.96 -11.95
C ALA A 119 15.19 -0.59 -12.30
N GLU A 120 15.02 -0.09 -13.55
CA GLU A 120 15.43 1.26 -13.94
C GLU A 120 14.77 2.37 -13.10
N VAL A 121 13.48 2.22 -12.78
CA VAL A 121 12.75 3.19 -11.95
C VAL A 121 13.19 3.09 -10.49
N VAL A 122 13.38 1.87 -9.97
CA VAL A 122 13.86 1.63 -8.61
C VAL A 122 15.27 2.20 -8.41
N ASP A 123 16.15 2.09 -9.42
CA ASP A 123 17.47 2.71 -9.41
C ASP A 123 17.36 4.24 -9.34
N TYR A 124 16.46 4.82 -10.12
CA TYR A 124 16.22 6.26 -10.10
C TYR A 124 15.67 6.75 -8.75
N ILE A 125 14.76 5.99 -8.12
CA ILE A 125 14.29 6.28 -6.76
C ILE A 125 15.45 6.22 -5.77
N ALA A 126 16.30 5.19 -5.85
CA ALA A 126 17.45 5.04 -4.96
C ALA A 126 18.44 6.21 -5.08
N GLU A 127 18.69 6.72 -6.30
CA GLU A 127 19.50 7.93 -6.53
C GLU A 127 18.87 9.16 -5.86
N LYS A 128 17.56 9.34 -5.96
CA LYS A 128 16.84 10.45 -5.31
C LYS A 128 16.89 10.34 -3.78
N MET A 129 16.69 9.14 -3.23
CA MET A 129 16.79 8.89 -1.78
C MET A 129 18.22 9.13 -1.27
N ALA A 130 19.24 8.81 -2.06
CA ALA A 130 20.64 9.10 -1.71
C ALA A 130 20.93 10.61 -1.69
N ALA A 131 20.28 11.38 -2.56
CA ALA A 131 20.38 12.84 -2.59
C ALA A 131 19.59 13.52 -1.47
N ASP A 132 18.48 12.91 -1.01
CA ASP A 132 17.68 13.36 0.12
C ASP A 132 17.40 12.18 1.10
N PRO A 133 18.28 11.96 2.09
CA PRO A 133 18.14 10.84 3.04
C PRO A 133 16.93 10.93 3.97
N THR A 134 16.19 12.03 3.96
CA THR A 134 14.93 12.14 4.70
C THR A 134 13.83 11.29 4.09
N LYS A 135 13.88 11.04 2.77
CA LYS A 135 12.90 10.23 2.05
C LYS A 135 13.19 8.73 2.21
N LYS A 136 12.18 7.98 2.59
CA LYS A 136 12.28 6.56 2.96
C LYS A 136 11.11 5.77 2.41
N LEU A 137 11.36 4.52 2.07
CA LEU A 137 10.28 3.59 1.77
C LEU A 137 9.68 3.05 3.07
N LEU A 138 8.35 3.19 3.25
CA LEU A 138 7.64 2.53 4.34
C LEU A 138 7.41 1.06 3.99
N TRP A 139 6.68 0.79 2.91
CA TRP A 139 6.50 -0.56 2.40
C TRP A 139 6.28 -0.58 0.88
N GLY A 140 6.62 -1.70 0.27
CA GLY A 140 6.32 -2.00 -1.12
C GLY A 140 5.39 -3.20 -1.23
N THR A 141 4.76 -3.37 -2.39
CA THR A 141 3.93 -4.54 -2.70
C THR A 141 3.87 -4.81 -4.20
N ALA A 142 3.39 -5.99 -4.56
CA ALA A 142 3.09 -6.36 -5.94
C ALA A 142 1.59 -6.17 -6.24
N LYS A 143 1.27 -5.52 -7.35
CA LYS A 143 -0.11 -5.29 -7.81
C LYS A 143 -0.65 -6.56 -8.48
N CYS A 144 -0.98 -7.58 -7.66
CA CYS A 144 -1.44 -8.89 -8.11
C CYS A 144 -2.98 -8.99 -8.22
N PHE A 145 -3.67 -7.91 -8.57
CA PHE A 145 -5.13 -7.83 -8.62
C PHE A 145 -5.67 -7.05 -9.84
N ASP A 146 -4.82 -6.43 -10.61
CA ASP A 146 -5.15 -5.47 -11.66
C ASP A 146 -5.17 -6.09 -13.07
N HIS A 147 -4.36 -7.12 -13.32
CA HIS A 147 -4.28 -7.77 -14.62
C HIS A 147 -5.32 -8.89 -14.75
N PRO A 148 -5.93 -9.12 -15.95
CA PRO A 148 -6.91 -10.18 -16.18
C PRO A 148 -6.46 -11.60 -15.77
N ARG A 149 -5.14 -11.90 -15.77
CA ARG A 149 -4.64 -13.21 -15.29
C ARG A 149 -5.02 -13.50 -13.84
N TYR A 150 -5.23 -12.47 -13.03
CA TYR A 150 -5.57 -12.59 -11.61
C TYR A 150 -7.07 -12.59 -11.33
N MET A 151 -7.90 -12.75 -12.34
CA MET A 151 -9.36 -12.72 -12.18
C MET A 151 -9.89 -13.76 -11.15
N HIS A 152 -9.16 -14.85 -10.93
CA HIS A 152 -9.46 -15.90 -9.95
C HIS A 152 -8.33 -16.06 -8.93
N GLY A 153 -7.80 -14.94 -8.47
CA GLY A 153 -6.69 -14.90 -7.52
C GLY A 153 -5.31 -14.95 -8.16
N ALA A 154 -4.33 -14.56 -7.40
CA ALA A 154 -2.91 -14.67 -7.72
C ALA A 154 -2.28 -15.78 -6.87
N GLY A 155 -2.15 -15.57 -5.56
CA GLY A 155 -1.67 -16.56 -4.60
C GLY A 155 -2.64 -17.71 -4.37
N THR A 156 -3.93 -17.44 -4.43
CA THR A 156 -4.99 -18.45 -4.31
C THR A 156 -5.27 -19.18 -5.61
N SER A 157 -4.74 -18.72 -6.75
CA SER A 157 -5.06 -19.27 -8.06
C SER A 157 -4.88 -20.80 -8.12
N PRO A 158 -5.88 -21.55 -8.66
CA PRO A 158 -5.75 -22.96 -8.95
C PRO A 158 -4.86 -23.26 -10.18
N SER A 159 -4.53 -22.22 -10.98
CA SER A 159 -3.63 -22.36 -12.13
C SER A 159 -2.17 -22.23 -11.69
N ALA A 160 -1.39 -23.29 -11.95
CA ALA A 160 0.04 -23.29 -11.65
C ALA A 160 0.80 -22.18 -12.37
N ASP A 161 0.42 -21.83 -13.60
CA ASP A 161 1.06 -20.77 -14.38
C ASP A 161 0.80 -19.40 -13.79
N VAL A 162 -0.44 -19.13 -13.36
CA VAL A 162 -0.81 -17.88 -12.69
C VAL A 162 -0.09 -17.75 -11.35
N PHE A 163 -0.09 -18.82 -10.56
CA PHE A 163 0.64 -18.86 -9.28
C PHE A 163 2.14 -18.59 -9.47
N ALA A 164 2.76 -19.23 -10.44
CA ALA A 164 4.18 -19.04 -10.72
C ALA A 164 4.50 -17.62 -11.19
N TYR A 165 3.63 -17.03 -12.02
CA TYR A 165 3.77 -15.63 -12.44
C TYR A 165 3.63 -14.68 -11.27
N ALA A 166 2.62 -14.88 -10.41
CA ALA A 166 2.42 -14.09 -9.20
C ALA A 166 3.64 -14.17 -8.26
N ALA A 167 4.17 -15.37 -8.04
CA ALA A 167 5.38 -15.59 -7.24
C ALA A 167 6.59 -14.84 -7.80
N ALA A 168 6.77 -14.84 -9.12
CA ALA A 168 7.84 -14.10 -9.78
C ALA A 168 7.67 -12.58 -9.68
N GLN A 169 6.44 -12.07 -9.81
CA GLN A 169 6.12 -10.66 -9.64
C GLN A 169 6.35 -10.20 -8.19
N ILE A 170 5.85 -10.96 -7.21
CA ILE A 170 6.04 -10.69 -5.78
C ILE A 170 7.52 -10.70 -5.43
N LYS A 171 8.27 -11.71 -5.89
CA LYS A 171 9.73 -11.76 -5.70
C LYS A 171 10.40 -10.46 -6.17
N ASN A 172 10.04 -9.97 -7.35
CA ASN A 172 10.64 -8.76 -7.91
C ASN A 172 10.26 -7.50 -7.11
N ALA A 173 9.02 -7.41 -6.62
CA ALA A 173 8.60 -6.32 -5.73
C ALA A 173 9.30 -6.38 -4.36
N VAL A 174 9.57 -7.57 -3.83
CA VAL A 174 10.39 -7.76 -2.62
C VAL A 174 11.83 -7.30 -2.86
N ASP A 175 12.43 -7.66 -4.00
CA ASP A 175 13.78 -7.19 -4.35
C ASP A 175 13.86 -5.66 -4.43
N ALA A 176 12.84 -5.00 -5.02
CA ALA A 176 12.72 -3.54 -5.05
C ALA A 176 12.59 -2.96 -3.63
N THR A 177 11.75 -3.58 -2.79
CA THR A 177 11.56 -3.17 -1.39
C THR A 177 12.85 -3.27 -0.58
N ILE A 178 13.60 -4.35 -0.73
CA ILE A 178 14.91 -4.56 -0.08
C ILE A 178 15.90 -3.50 -0.56
N LYS A 179 16.00 -3.27 -1.87
CA LYS A 179 16.92 -2.31 -2.47
C LYS A 179 16.70 -0.88 -1.98
N LEU A 180 15.43 -0.50 -1.79
CA LEU A 180 15.05 0.83 -1.28
C LEU A 180 15.03 0.92 0.27
N GLY A 181 15.43 -0.14 0.98
CA GLY A 181 15.48 -0.16 2.44
C GLY A 181 14.10 -0.07 3.10
N GLY A 182 13.07 -0.63 2.46
CA GLY A 182 11.69 -0.63 2.94
C GLY A 182 11.54 -1.27 4.32
N LYS A 183 10.68 -0.67 5.15
CA LYS A 183 10.40 -1.16 6.50
C LYS A 183 9.49 -2.37 6.52
N GLY A 184 8.66 -2.52 5.49
CA GLY A 184 7.72 -3.60 5.37
C GLY A 184 7.41 -4.00 3.93
N TYR A 185 6.70 -5.10 3.78
CA TYR A 185 6.07 -5.58 2.55
C TYR A 185 4.62 -5.93 2.84
N VAL A 186 3.69 -5.40 2.06
CA VAL A 186 2.25 -5.63 2.24
C VAL A 186 1.72 -6.68 1.27
N PHE A 187 0.85 -7.55 1.75
CA PHE A 187 -0.05 -8.36 0.95
C PHE A 187 -1.45 -7.79 1.05
N TRP A 188 -1.96 -7.25 -0.05
CA TRP A 188 -3.35 -6.88 -0.21
C TRP A 188 -4.04 -7.84 -1.16
N GLY A 189 -5.07 -8.52 -0.65
CA GLY A 189 -5.71 -9.67 -1.29
C GLY A 189 -6.90 -9.34 -2.18
N GLY A 190 -6.89 -8.24 -2.94
CA GLY A 190 -8.05 -7.78 -3.71
C GLY A 190 -8.69 -8.80 -4.64
N ARG A 191 -7.92 -9.78 -5.14
CA ARG A 191 -8.43 -10.91 -5.96
C ARG A 191 -8.29 -12.27 -5.25
N GLU A 192 -7.84 -12.29 -4.00
CA GLU A 192 -7.69 -13.51 -3.22
C GLU A 192 -9.03 -13.83 -2.51
N GLY A 193 -9.90 -14.54 -3.21
CA GLY A 193 -11.26 -14.82 -2.75
C GLY A 193 -12.11 -15.49 -3.80
N TYR A 194 -13.43 -15.41 -3.67
CA TYR A 194 -14.37 -16.10 -4.57
C TYR A 194 -15.60 -15.25 -4.91
N GLU A 195 -16.18 -15.53 -6.06
CA GLU A 195 -17.45 -14.96 -6.49
C GLU A 195 -18.63 -15.82 -6.01
N THR A 196 -18.46 -17.16 -6.01
CA THR A 196 -19.45 -18.14 -5.56
C THR A 196 -18.77 -19.41 -5.07
N LEU A 197 -19.31 -20.04 -4.03
CA LEU A 197 -18.80 -21.31 -3.51
C LEU A 197 -19.12 -22.53 -4.39
N LEU A 198 -19.95 -22.35 -5.41
CA LEU A 198 -20.36 -23.46 -6.31
C LEU A 198 -19.18 -24.01 -7.14
N ASN A 199 -18.18 -23.21 -7.44
CA ASN A 199 -17.03 -23.58 -8.26
C ASN A 199 -15.68 -23.29 -7.56
N THR A 200 -15.69 -23.13 -6.23
CA THR A 200 -14.52 -22.75 -5.46
C THR A 200 -14.03 -23.94 -4.64
N ASN A 201 -12.74 -24.27 -4.79
CA ASN A 201 -12.04 -25.16 -3.87
C ASN A 201 -11.27 -24.33 -2.84
N MET A 202 -12.00 -23.83 -1.84
CA MET A 202 -11.46 -22.97 -0.80
C MET A 202 -10.23 -23.57 -0.08
N GLY A 203 -10.20 -24.88 0.14
CA GLY A 203 -9.07 -25.53 0.79
C GLY A 203 -7.79 -25.41 -0.05
N LEU A 204 -7.87 -25.71 -1.34
CA LEU A 204 -6.74 -25.58 -2.28
C LEU A 204 -6.27 -24.14 -2.40
N GLU A 205 -7.20 -23.20 -2.50
CA GLU A 205 -6.91 -21.78 -2.66
C GLU A 205 -6.17 -21.22 -1.44
N LEU A 206 -6.64 -21.53 -0.23
CA LEU A 206 -5.97 -21.13 1.01
C LEU A 206 -4.60 -21.81 1.20
N ASP A 207 -4.47 -23.10 0.83
CA ASP A 207 -3.19 -23.80 0.87
C ASP A 207 -2.17 -23.16 -0.10
N ASN A 208 -2.61 -22.75 -1.30
CA ASN A 208 -1.78 -22.04 -2.26
C ASN A 208 -1.35 -20.66 -1.74
N MET A 209 -2.28 -19.87 -1.18
CA MET A 209 -1.97 -18.57 -0.59
C MET A 209 -0.94 -18.69 0.53
N ALA A 210 -1.12 -19.62 1.45
CA ALA A 210 -0.16 -19.87 2.53
C ALA A 210 1.22 -20.27 2.00
N ARG A 211 1.26 -21.11 0.97
CA ARG A 211 2.50 -21.49 0.29
C ARG A 211 3.21 -20.28 -0.31
N LEU A 212 2.49 -19.40 -1.02
CA LEU A 212 3.07 -18.21 -1.63
C LEU A 212 3.63 -17.25 -0.57
N MET A 213 2.87 -17.01 0.49
CA MET A 213 3.31 -16.16 1.61
C MET A 213 4.58 -16.72 2.26
N LYS A 214 4.60 -18.04 2.54
CA LYS A 214 5.78 -18.69 3.10
C LYS A 214 7.00 -18.58 2.18
N LEU A 215 6.84 -18.86 0.88
CA LEU A 215 7.91 -18.71 -0.11
C LEU A 215 8.46 -17.28 -0.14
N THR A 216 7.59 -16.30 -0.03
CA THR A 216 7.98 -14.88 -0.01
C THR A 216 8.79 -14.54 1.23
N VAL A 217 8.34 -14.96 2.41
CA VAL A 217 9.07 -14.76 3.67
C VAL A 217 10.43 -15.43 3.62
N ASP A 218 10.47 -16.72 3.26
CA ASP A 218 11.71 -17.49 3.20
C ASP A 218 12.71 -16.85 2.21
N TYR A 219 12.23 -16.42 1.04
CA TYR A 219 13.05 -15.70 0.07
C TYR A 219 13.63 -14.41 0.62
N ALA A 220 12.79 -13.54 1.16
CA ALA A 220 13.23 -12.24 1.69
C ALA A 220 14.22 -12.41 2.84
N ARG A 221 13.97 -13.34 3.77
CA ARG A 221 14.90 -13.66 4.88
C ARG A 221 16.23 -14.20 4.36
N SER A 222 16.23 -15.01 3.28
CA SER A 222 17.46 -15.48 2.64
C SER A 222 18.30 -14.35 2.04
N LYS A 223 17.69 -13.20 1.74
CA LYS A 223 18.36 -11.96 1.30
C LYS A 223 18.78 -11.05 2.45
N GLY A 224 18.58 -11.46 3.69
CA GLY A 224 18.89 -10.65 4.88
C GLY A 224 17.83 -9.59 5.19
N TYR A 225 16.65 -9.64 4.59
CA TYR A 225 15.58 -8.70 4.88
C TYR A 225 15.03 -8.93 6.30
N THR A 226 15.00 -7.88 7.10
CA THR A 226 14.52 -7.90 8.49
C THR A 226 13.24 -7.10 8.70
N GLY A 227 12.71 -6.50 7.63
CA GLY A 227 11.45 -5.75 7.68
C GLY A 227 10.24 -6.64 7.98
N ASP A 228 9.14 -6.01 8.35
CA ASP A 228 7.89 -6.69 8.64
C ASP A 228 7.15 -7.10 7.35
N PHE A 229 6.37 -8.17 7.45
CA PHE A 229 5.35 -8.49 6.45
C PHE A 229 3.97 -8.11 7.01
N TYR A 230 3.13 -7.56 6.14
CA TYR A 230 1.79 -7.16 6.51
C TYR A 230 0.75 -7.85 5.64
N ILE A 231 -0.40 -8.16 6.23
CA ILE A 231 -1.63 -8.42 5.49
C ILE A 231 -2.55 -7.23 5.74
N GLU A 232 -3.18 -6.77 4.68
CA GLU A 232 -4.18 -5.71 4.71
C GLU A 232 -5.56 -6.32 4.53
N PRO A 233 -6.31 -6.52 5.62
CA PRO A 233 -7.63 -7.14 5.56
C PRO A 233 -8.63 -6.28 4.80
N LYS A 234 -9.46 -6.94 3.97
CA LYS A 234 -10.61 -6.36 3.28
C LYS A 234 -11.66 -7.44 3.04
N PRO A 235 -12.95 -7.19 3.31
CA PRO A 235 -13.96 -8.25 3.16
C PRO A 235 -14.39 -8.51 1.73
N LYS A 236 -14.27 -7.51 0.86
CA LYS A 236 -14.75 -7.52 -0.53
C LYS A 236 -14.10 -6.40 -1.34
N GLU A 237 -14.30 -6.44 -2.67
CA GLU A 237 -13.82 -5.46 -3.64
C GLU A 237 -12.31 -5.54 -3.94
N PRO A 238 -12.00 -5.89 -5.20
CA PRO A 238 -12.93 -6.16 -6.31
C PRO A 238 -13.58 -7.56 -6.29
N THR A 239 -13.04 -8.51 -5.53
CA THR A 239 -13.66 -9.83 -5.35
C THR A 239 -14.88 -9.73 -4.42
N LYS A 240 -15.91 -10.52 -4.65
CA LYS A 240 -17.16 -10.44 -3.87
C LYS A 240 -16.98 -10.92 -2.43
N HIS A 241 -16.08 -11.89 -2.21
CA HIS A 241 -15.76 -12.45 -0.91
C HIS A 241 -14.25 -12.68 -0.82
N GLN A 242 -13.54 -11.79 -0.14
CA GLN A 242 -12.10 -11.95 0.11
C GLN A 242 -11.85 -12.88 1.30
N TYR A 243 -10.74 -13.64 1.24
CA TYR A 243 -10.35 -14.56 2.32
C TYR A 243 -9.82 -13.83 3.55
N ASP A 244 -9.20 -12.69 3.37
CA ASP A 244 -8.63 -11.82 4.40
C ASP A 244 -9.65 -10.81 4.94
N PHE A 245 -10.85 -11.29 5.28
CA PHE A 245 -12.06 -10.51 5.59
C PHE A 245 -11.83 -9.41 6.66
N ASP A 246 -11.20 -9.76 7.77
CA ASP A 246 -10.89 -8.89 8.91
C ASP A 246 -9.65 -9.42 9.66
N THR A 247 -9.16 -8.68 10.65
CA THR A 247 -8.01 -9.07 11.47
C THR A 247 -8.19 -10.43 12.14
N ALA A 248 -9.38 -10.72 12.64
CA ALA A 248 -9.64 -12.00 13.35
C ALA A 248 -9.58 -13.19 12.38
N THR A 249 -10.15 -13.05 11.19
CA THR A 249 -10.10 -14.06 10.12
C THR A 249 -8.66 -14.29 9.66
N VAL A 250 -7.89 -13.22 9.43
CA VAL A 250 -6.48 -13.30 9.06
C VAL A 250 -5.66 -14.01 10.13
N LEU A 251 -5.88 -13.72 11.41
CA LEU A 251 -5.22 -14.43 12.52
C LEU A 251 -5.53 -15.92 12.52
N GLY A 252 -6.77 -16.30 12.23
CA GLY A 252 -7.18 -17.71 12.08
C GLY A 252 -6.40 -18.41 10.97
N PHE A 253 -6.28 -17.77 9.81
CA PHE A 253 -5.50 -18.26 8.68
C PHE A 253 -4.00 -18.37 9.03
N LEU A 254 -3.38 -17.32 9.54
CA LEU A 254 -1.97 -17.32 9.89
C LEU A 254 -1.61 -18.42 10.89
N ARG A 255 -2.43 -18.59 11.93
CA ARG A 255 -2.24 -19.65 12.97
C ARG A 255 -2.38 -21.05 12.39
N LYS A 256 -3.37 -21.26 11.50
CA LYS A 256 -3.55 -22.56 10.81
C LYS A 256 -2.31 -22.97 10.04
N TYR A 257 -1.61 -22.03 9.39
CA TYR A 257 -0.47 -22.32 8.53
C TYR A 257 0.89 -22.04 9.18
N GLY A 258 0.93 -21.62 10.45
CA GLY A 258 2.16 -21.35 11.20
C GLY A 258 2.92 -20.12 10.72
N LEU A 259 2.20 -19.10 10.23
CA LEU A 259 2.71 -17.84 9.71
C LEU A 259 2.54 -16.67 10.67
N ASP A 260 1.93 -16.89 11.83
CA ASP A 260 1.54 -15.86 12.81
C ASP A 260 2.71 -15.09 13.42
N LYS A 261 3.94 -15.60 13.30
CA LYS A 261 5.16 -14.92 13.76
C LYS A 261 5.79 -13.99 12.73
N ASP A 262 5.43 -14.15 11.47
CA ASP A 262 6.03 -13.42 10.36
C ASP A 262 5.21 -12.22 9.90
N PHE A 263 3.90 -12.21 10.24
CA PHE A 263 2.96 -11.22 9.73
C PHE A 263 2.35 -10.34 10.80
N LYS A 264 2.13 -9.09 10.44
CA LYS A 264 1.33 -8.10 11.15
C LYS A 264 0.19 -7.61 10.26
N MET A 265 -0.63 -6.70 10.77
CA MET A 265 -1.74 -6.10 10.02
C MET A 265 -1.37 -4.70 9.55
N ASN A 266 -1.73 -4.40 8.30
CA ASN A 266 -1.90 -3.05 7.80
C ASN A 266 -3.41 -2.78 7.81
N ILE A 267 -3.89 -1.92 8.71
CA ILE A 267 -5.33 -1.74 8.93
C ILE A 267 -5.80 -0.49 8.21
N GLU A 268 -6.75 -0.65 7.31
CA GLU A 268 -7.42 0.45 6.64
C GLU A 268 -8.78 0.72 7.30
N ALA A 269 -9.05 2.00 7.63
CA ALA A 269 -10.25 2.37 8.34
C ALA A 269 -11.53 2.07 7.53
N ASN A 270 -11.52 2.32 6.22
CA ASN A 270 -12.67 2.02 5.37
C ASN A 270 -12.90 0.51 5.21
N HIS A 271 -11.83 -0.31 5.20
CA HIS A 271 -11.96 -1.77 5.15
C HIS A 271 -12.62 -2.32 6.43
N ALA A 272 -12.30 -1.77 7.59
CA ALA A 272 -13.00 -2.10 8.84
C ALA A 272 -14.50 -1.81 8.72
N THR A 273 -14.87 -0.65 8.19
CA THR A 273 -16.27 -0.25 7.94
C THR A 273 -16.98 -1.22 7.01
N LEU A 274 -16.32 -1.64 5.91
CA LEU A 274 -16.86 -2.64 4.98
C LEU A 274 -17.06 -4.01 5.62
N ALA A 275 -16.24 -4.38 6.59
CA ALA A 275 -16.38 -5.60 7.38
C ALA A 275 -17.45 -5.46 8.49
N GLN A 276 -18.15 -4.33 8.54
CA GLN A 276 -19.15 -3.98 9.56
C GLN A 276 -18.57 -3.85 10.97
N HIS A 277 -17.28 -3.51 11.05
CA HIS A 277 -16.59 -3.19 12.28
C HIS A 277 -16.36 -1.67 12.39
N THR A 278 -16.13 -1.19 13.60
CA THR A 278 -15.52 0.12 13.80
C THR A 278 -14.02 0.02 13.57
N PHE A 279 -13.38 1.11 13.19
CA PHE A 279 -11.91 1.15 13.07
C PHE A 279 -11.26 0.79 14.42
N GLN A 280 -11.82 1.27 15.53
CA GLN A 280 -11.39 0.91 16.89
C GLN A 280 -11.39 -0.59 17.14
N HIS A 281 -12.38 -1.34 16.62
CA HIS A 281 -12.44 -2.80 16.76
C HIS A 281 -11.20 -3.46 16.15
N GLU A 282 -10.90 -3.13 14.90
CA GLU A 282 -9.76 -3.71 14.18
C GLU A 282 -8.42 -3.37 14.85
N LEU A 283 -8.22 -2.11 15.24
CA LEU A 283 -7.05 -1.67 15.98
C LEU A 283 -6.89 -2.45 17.30
N ARG A 284 -7.99 -2.64 18.02
CA ARG A 284 -7.98 -3.34 19.31
C ARG A 284 -7.67 -4.82 19.14
N VAL A 285 -8.28 -5.49 18.17
CA VAL A 285 -8.00 -6.90 17.88
C VAL A 285 -6.53 -7.09 17.49
N ALA A 286 -6.00 -6.23 16.61
CA ALA A 286 -4.60 -6.31 16.20
C ALA A 286 -3.64 -6.06 17.37
N ARG A 287 -3.89 -5.04 18.19
CA ARG A 287 -3.06 -4.70 19.35
C ARG A 287 -3.07 -5.83 20.39
N ASP A 288 -4.23 -6.32 20.77
CA ASP A 288 -4.37 -7.33 21.84
C ASP A 288 -3.78 -8.69 21.43
N ASN A 289 -3.63 -8.94 20.11
CA ASN A 289 -2.93 -10.11 19.57
C ASN A 289 -1.45 -9.85 19.20
N GLY A 290 -0.92 -8.64 19.42
CA GLY A 290 0.48 -8.30 19.15
C GLY A 290 0.84 -8.22 17.66
N VAL A 291 -0.15 -8.05 16.78
CA VAL A 291 0.02 -8.02 15.31
C VAL A 291 -0.27 -6.66 14.68
N PHE A 292 -0.39 -5.61 15.48
CA PHE A 292 -0.55 -4.27 14.95
C PHE A 292 0.74 -3.81 14.26
N GLY A 293 0.64 -3.30 13.03
CA GLY A 293 1.78 -2.94 12.20
C GLY A 293 1.70 -1.56 11.57
N SER A 294 0.77 -1.35 10.65
CA SER A 294 0.62 -0.11 9.89
C SER A 294 -0.86 0.26 9.75
N ILE A 295 -1.12 1.47 9.29
CA ILE A 295 -2.47 2.00 9.05
C ILE A 295 -2.49 2.63 7.67
N ASP A 296 -3.52 2.32 6.88
CA ASP A 296 -3.92 3.13 5.74
C ASP A 296 -5.04 4.08 6.19
N ALA A 297 -4.65 5.37 6.29
CA ALA A 297 -5.49 6.38 6.90
C ALA A 297 -6.49 6.95 5.90
N ASN A 298 -7.69 6.40 5.91
CA ASN A 298 -8.86 6.90 5.20
C ASN A 298 -10.10 6.79 6.08
N GLN A 299 -11.26 7.00 5.50
CA GLN A 299 -12.56 6.69 6.09
C GLN A 299 -13.57 6.31 5.01
N GLY A 300 -14.62 5.62 5.39
CA GLY A 300 -15.79 5.35 4.56
C GLY A 300 -17.09 5.63 5.31
N ASP A 301 -18.17 5.70 4.56
CA ASP A 301 -19.51 5.80 5.14
C ASP A 301 -20.03 4.38 5.43
N PRO A 302 -20.38 4.05 6.69
CA PRO A 302 -20.89 2.74 7.07
C PRO A 302 -22.16 2.30 6.32
N LEU A 303 -22.91 3.25 5.78
CA LEU A 303 -24.18 2.99 5.08
C LEU A 303 -24.01 2.75 3.57
N LEU A 304 -22.89 3.16 2.98
CA LEU A 304 -22.70 3.03 1.52
C LEU A 304 -22.38 1.60 1.08
N GLY A 305 -21.70 0.83 1.89
CA GLY A 305 -21.41 -0.58 1.61
C GLY A 305 -20.37 -0.83 0.52
N TRP A 306 -19.62 0.19 0.10
CA TRP A 306 -18.42 0.08 -0.73
C TRP A 306 -17.30 0.99 -0.22
N ASP A 307 -16.09 0.75 -0.73
CA ASP A 307 -14.92 1.53 -0.39
C ASP A 307 -14.95 2.90 -1.09
N THR A 308 -15.11 3.95 -0.32
CA THR A 308 -15.13 5.33 -0.84
C THR A 308 -13.79 6.04 -0.68
N ASP A 309 -12.88 5.46 0.09
CA ASP A 309 -11.49 5.91 0.24
C ASP A 309 -11.37 7.43 0.48
N GLN A 310 -12.17 7.91 1.42
CA GLN A 310 -12.29 9.33 1.73
C GLN A 310 -11.15 9.79 2.64
N PHE A 311 -10.80 11.08 2.57
CA PHE A 311 -9.94 11.68 3.57
C PHE A 311 -10.56 11.60 4.97
N PRO A 312 -9.78 11.26 6.02
CA PRO A 312 -10.26 11.18 7.38
C PRO A 312 -10.78 12.55 7.86
N THR A 313 -12.04 12.61 8.24
CA THR A 313 -12.70 13.81 8.81
C THR A 313 -13.31 13.51 10.17
N ASN A 314 -13.33 12.25 10.61
CA ASN A 314 -13.85 11.85 11.90
C ASN A 314 -12.78 12.03 12.99
N ALA A 315 -12.93 13.09 13.80
CA ALA A 315 -11.99 13.39 14.87
C ALA A 315 -11.90 12.28 15.93
N TYR A 316 -12.97 11.54 16.18
CA TYR A 316 -12.98 10.42 17.12
C TYR A 316 -12.06 9.28 16.63
N GLU A 317 -12.20 8.87 15.37
CA GLU A 317 -11.33 7.83 14.79
C GLU A 317 -9.87 8.28 14.69
N ALA A 318 -9.63 9.56 14.40
CA ALA A 318 -8.29 10.11 14.34
C ALA A 318 -7.58 10.18 15.71
N THR A 319 -8.32 10.06 16.82
CA THR A 319 -7.75 10.06 18.19
C THR A 319 -7.47 8.65 18.74
N LEU A 320 -7.91 7.61 18.06
CA LEU A 320 -7.70 6.22 18.46
C LEU A 320 -6.30 5.74 18.15
#